data_8346629da9c9d663aff0bf692a604b88
#
_entry.id   8346629da9c9d663aff0bf692a604b88
#
_cell.length_a   1.000
_cell.length_b   1.000
_cell.length_c   1.000
_cell.angle_alpha   90.00
_cell.angle_beta   90.00
_cell.angle_gamma   90.00
#
_symmetry.space_group_name_H-M   'P 1'
#
loop_
_entity.id
_entity.type
_entity.pdbx_description
1 polymer ?
#
loop_
_entity_poly.entity_id
_entity_poly.type
_entity_poly.pdbx_seq_one_letter_code
_entity_poly.pdbx_strand_id
1 'polypeptide(L)'
;METMQQPTVNRSTFTLERSFPATPERVFSAFSDPAKKIRWYADGRTMEVLEFTMDFRVGGHDVTRYRTSPESPLQGVVLRYDTHYLEVQTARRIVIAYTVGRETANQNQPFSASLATFELMPSDVGTDLLFTEQSAFFENADGPEWRKQGWTSLLEKLAKALEV
;
A
#
# COMPACT_ATOMS: atom_id res chain seq x y z
N MET A 1 -40.84 -2.46 15.90
CA MET A 1 -39.80 -1.67 15.21
C MET A 1 -38.54 -2.52 15.15
N GLU A 2 -38.16 -2.95 13.97
CA GLU A 2 -36.91 -3.68 13.83
C GLU A 2 -35.74 -2.71 14.06
N THR A 3 -34.89 -3.05 15.02
CA THR A 3 -33.65 -2.31 15.26
C THR A 3 -32.69 -2.65 14.14
N MET A 4 -32.34 -1.69 13.28
CA MET A 4 -31.32 -1.91 12.27
C MET A 4 -29.99 -2.28 12.96
N GLN A 5 -29.41 -3.42 12.55
CA GLN A 5 -28.07 -3.78 13.03
C GLN A 5 -27.05 -2.75 12.59
N GLN A 6 -26.09 -2.49 13.45
CA GLN A 6 -24.94 -1.64 13.12
C GLN A 6 -24.15 -2.22 11.95
N PRO A 7 -23.71 -1.40 10.99
CA PRO A 7 -22.84 -1.90 9.93
C PRO A 7 -21.57 -2.53 10.50
N THR A 8 -21.15 -3.66 9.93
CA THR A 8 -19.94 -4.38 10.33
C THR A 8 -18.71 -3.93 9.54
N VAL A 9 -18.88 -3.05 8.55
CA VAL A 9 -17.80 -2.55 7.70
C VAL A 9 -17.62 -1.07 7.93
N ASN A 10 -16.39 -0.67 8.24
CA ASN A 10 -16.01 0.73 8.36
C ASN A 10 -15.35 1.19 7.06
N ARG A 11 -15.85 2.26 6.47
CA ARG A 11 -15.34 2.84 5.21
C ARG A 11 -14.57 4.12 5.47
N SER A 12 -13.49 4.32 4.73
CA SER A 12 -12.65 5.49 4.87
C SER A 12 -12.05 5.89 3.53
N THR A 13 -11.88 7.18 3.34
CA THR A 13 -11.13 7.74 2.21
C THR A 13 -10.13 8.75 2.76
N PHE A 14 -8.89 8.68 2.28
CA PHE A 14 -7.89 9.71 2.58
C PHE A 14 -7.02 9.99 1.36
N THR A 15 -6.41 11.17 1.36
CA THR A 15 -5.42 11.57 0.36
C THR A 15 -4.12 11.95 1.03
N LEU A 16 -3.00 11.69 0.34
CA LEU A 16 -1.68 12.18 0.73
C LEU A 16 -1.05 12.84 -0.49
N GLU A 17 -0.43 14.01 -0.28
CA GLU A 17 0.29 14.74 -1.32
C GLU A 17 1.76 14.78 -0.99
N ARG A 18 2.61 14.56 -2.00
CA ARG A 18 4.08 14.62 -1.87
C ARG A 18 4.68 15.21 -3.12
N SER A 19 5.76 15.98 -2.94
CA SER A 19 6.57 16.49 -4.04
C SER A 19 7.95 15.87 -3.98
N PHE A 20 8.44 15.38 -5.12
CA PHE A 20 9.75 14.75 -5.22
C PHE A 20 10.63 15.48 -6.22
N PRO A 21 11.93 15.71 -5.91
CA PRO A 21 12.87 16.30 -6.86
C PRO A 21 13.38 15.26 -7.87
N ALA A 22 12.47 14.59 -8.55
CA ALA A 22 12.73 13.56 -9.55
C ALA A 22 11.67 13.64 -10.63
N THR A 23 12.03 13.28 -11.86
CA THR A 23 11.08 13.27 -12.99
C THR A 23 9.95 12.26 -12.76
N PRO A 24 8.77 12.44 -13.37
CA PRO A 24 7.70 11.46 -13.30
C PRO A 24 8.13 10.05 -13.72
N GLU A 25 9.00 9.93 -14.71
CA GLU A 25 9.54 8.64 -15.17
C GLU A 25 10.39 7.98 -14.08
N ARG A 26 11.18 8.75 -13.37
CA ARG A 26 12.02 8.23 -12.30
C ARG A 26 11.19 7.83 -11.08
N VAL A 27 10.19 8.63 -10.72
CA VAL A 27 9.25 8.28 -9.64
C VAL A 27 8.48 7.02 -10.02
N PHE A 28 7.95 6.96 -11.23
CA PHE A 28 7.23 5.79 -11.74
C PHE A 28 8.09 4.52 -11.69
N SER A 29 9.36 4.63 -12.07
CA SER A 29 10.32 3.52 -12.05
C SER A 29 10.50 2.94 -10.64
N ALA A 30 10.37 3.76 -9.59
CA ALA A 30 10.42 3.28 -8.22
C ALA A 30 9.22 2.37 -7.85
N PHE A 31 8.12 2.48 -8.57
CA PHE A 31 6.95 1.58 -8.44
C PHE A 31 7.03 0.38 -9.38
N SER A 32 7.56 0.55 -10.58
CA SER A 32 7.50 -0.45 -11.64
C SER A 32 8.65 -1.46 -11.61
N ASP A 33 9.80 -1.07 -11.09
CA ASP A 33 10.99 -1.92 -11.01
C ASP A 33 11.03 -2.61 -9.65
N PRO A 34 10.95 -3.97 -9.59
CA PRO A 34 10.96 -4.69 -8.32
C PRO A 34 12.20 -4.40 -7.46
N ALA A 35 13.37 -4.24 -8.09
CA ALA A 35 14.61 -3.96 -7.38
C ALA A 35 14.60 -2.59 -6.72
N LYS A 36 13.86 -1.64 -7.28
CA LYS A 36 13.68 -0.30 -6.71
C LYS A 36 12.56 -0.28 -5.69
N LYS A 37 11.43 -0.90 -6.00
CA LYS A 37 10.26 -0.92 -5.11
C LYS A 37 10.56 -1.59 -3.78
N ILE A 38 11.33 -2.66 -3.76
CA ILE A 38 11.65 -3.37 -2.52
C ILE A 38 12.37 -2.47 -1.50
N ARG A 39 13.13 -1.49 -1.96
CA ARG A 39 13.93 -0.61 -1.10
C ARG A 39 13.10 0.31 -0.22
N TRP A 40 11.92 0.68 -0.67
CA TRP A 40 11.05 1.56 0.11
C TRP A 40 9.77 0.88 0.57
N TYR A 41 9.26 -0.05 -0.21
CA TYR A 41 7.98 -0.72 0.08
C TYR A 41 8.16 -1.94 0.99
N ALA A 42 9.24 -2.67 0.86
CA ALA A 42 9.48 -3.92 1.58
C ALA A 42 10.95 -4.03 2.01
N ASP A 43 11.44 -3.00 2.71
CA ASP A 43 12.86 -2.90 3.07
C ASP A 43 13.30 -3.79 4.25
N GLY A 44 12.35 -4.36 4.99
CA GLY A 44 12.62 -5.26 6.09
C GLY A 44 13.13 -4.61 7.37
N ARG A 45 13.17 -3.28 7.45
CA ARG A 45 13.71 -2.59 8.64
C ARG A 45 12.74 -2.58 9.81
N THR A 46 11.45 -2.51 9.55
CA THR A 46 10.41 -2.41 10.58
C THR A 46 9.61 -3.69 10.74
N MET A 47 9.59 -4.53 9.72
CA MET A 47 8.91 -5.82 9.71
C MET A 47 9.75 -6.83 8.93
N GLU A 48 9.69 -8.08 9.35
CA GLU A 48 10.35 -9.16 8.62
C GLU A 48 9.59 -9.46 7.33
N VAL A 49 10.25 -9.29 6.18
CA VAL A 49 9.67 -9.59 4.88
C VAL A 49 9.83 -11.09 4.60
N LEU A 50 8.72 -11.79 4.48
CA LEU A 50 8.69 -13.24 4.21
C LEU A 50 8.56 -13.53 2.72
N GLU A 51 7.88 -12.65 1.98
CA GLU A 51 7.67 -12.79 0.55
C GLU A 51 7.47 -11.42 -0.10
N PHE A 52 8.08 -11.24 -1.25
CA PHE A 52 7.84 -10.09 -2.13
C PHE A 52 7.90 -10.59 -3.57
N THR A 53 6.74 -10.70 -4.20
CA THR A 53 6.62 -11.04 -5.62
C THR A 53 5.84 -9.94 -6.33
N MET A 54 6.20 -9.65 -7.56
CA MET A 54 5.63 -8.52 -8.29
C MET A 54 5.47 -8.87 -9.77
N ASP A 55 4.28 -8.56 -10.29
CA ASP A 55 3.96 -8.64 -11.71
C ASP A 55 3.30 -7.31 -12.12
N PHE A 56 4.14 -6.33 -12.49
CA PHE A 56 3.71 -4.96 -12.74
C PHE A 56 3.18 -4.80 -14.16
N ARG A 57 1.91 -5.10 -14.33
CA ARG A 57 1.14 -4.92 -15.57
C ARG A 57 -0.34 -4.94 -15.25
N VAL A 58 -1.17 -4.40 -16.14
CA VAL A 58 -2.63 -4.48 -15.98
C VAL A 58 -3.03 -5.96 -15.93
N GLY A 59 -3.79 -6.33 -14.91
CA GLY A 59 -4.14 -7.72 -14.62
C GLY A 59 -3.06 -8.48 -13.86
N GLY A 60 -1.89 -7.89 -13.61
CA GLY A 60 -0.83 -8.49 -12.81
C GLY A 60 -1.17 -8.49 -11.32
N HIS A 61 -0.45 -9.30 -10.56
CA HIS A 61 -0.70 -9.55 -9.16
C HIS A 61 0.61 -9.53 -8.37
N ASP A 62 0.65 -8.72 -7.31
CA ASP A 62 1.75 -8.71 -6.35
C ASP A 62 1.32 -9.41 -5.07
N VAL A 63 2.26 -10.08 -4.43
CA VAL A 63 2.10 -10.62 -3.08
C VAL A 63 3.23 -10.11 -2.20
N THR A 64 2.87 -9.54 -1.06
CA THR A 64 3.85 -9.14 -0.04
C THR A 64 3.39 -9.71 1.30
N ARG A 65 4.29 -10.41 1.98
CA ARG A 65 4.00 -10.99 3.29
C ARG A 65 5.01 -10.50 4.30
N TYR A 66 4.51 -10.02 5.43
CA TYR A 66 5.32 -9.49 6.52
C TYR A 66 4.98 -10.21 7.81
N ARG A 67 6.01 -10.45 8.63
CA ARG A 67 5.79 -10.77 10.05
C ARG A 67 5.95 -9.48 10.85
N THR A 68 4.92 -9.11 11.59
CA THR A 68 4.98 -7.95 12.46
C THR A 68 5.93 -8.20 13.63
N SER A 69 6.52 -7.12 14.17
CA SER A 69 7.36 -7.19 15.35
C SER A 69 6.56 -7.72 16.57
N PRO A 70 7.19 -8.50 17.48
CA PRO A 70 6.55 -8.90 18.73
C PRO A 70 6.10 -7.71 19.60
N GLU A 71 6.71 -6.53 19.39
CA GLU A 71 6.38 -5.29 20.10
C GLU A 71 5.21 -4.54 19.46
N SER A 72 4.82 -4.93 18.26
CA SER A 72 3.67 -4.36 17.56
C SER A 72 2.36 -4.74 18.26
N PRO A 73 1.31 -3.91 18.15
CA PRO A 73 -0.04 -4.29 18.61
C PRO A 73 -0.54 -5.61 18.02
N LEU A 74 0.01 -6.02 16.87
CA LEU A 74 -0.33 -7.27 16.18
C LEU A 74 0.58 -8.45 16.53
N GLN A 75 1.58 -8.26 17.38
CA GLN A 75 2.39 -9.30 18.06
C GLN A 75 2.84 -10.49 17.19
N GLY A 76 3.68 -10.23 16.19
CA GLY A 76 4.28 -11.31 15.40
C GLY A 76 3.34 -12.02 14.43
N VAL A 77 2.21 -11.39 14.14
CA VAL A 77 1.25 -11.88 13.15
C VAL A 77 1.81 -11.72 11.74
N VAL A 78 1.56 -12.70 10.87
CA VAL A 78 1.89 -12.56 9.45
C VAL A 78 0.75 -11.84 8.73
N LEU A 79 1.09 -10.71 8.12
CA LEU A 79 0.18 -9.94 7.27
C LEU A 79 0.46 -10.27 5.81
N ARG A 80 -0.61 -10.46 5.05
CA ARG A 80 -0.54 -10.71 3.61
C ARG A 80 -1.23 -9.59 2.85
N TYR A 81 -0.50 -9.00 1.91
CA TYR A 81 -0.99 -7.98 0.99
C TYR A 81 -1.10 -8.61 -0.40
N ASP A 82 -2.31 -8.69 -0.92
CA ASP A 82 -2.60 -9.15 -2.28
C ASP A 82 -3.01 -7.94 -3.11
N THR A 83 -2.21 -7.59 -4.11
CA THR A 83 -2.40 -6.38 -4.92
C THR A 83 -2.66 -6.75 -6.37
N HIS A 84 -3.71 -6.18 -6.94
CA HIS A 84 -4.05 -6.31 -8.36
C HIS A 84 -3.93 -4.97 -9.05
N TYR A 85 -3.26 -4.94 -10.19
CA TYR A 85 -3.12 -3.73 -11.01
C TYR A 85 -4.32 -3.60 -11.93
N LEU A 86 -5.11 -2.54 -11.75
CA LEU A 86 -6.31 -2.25 -12.54
C LEU A 86 -6.01 -1.35 -13.73
N GLU A 87 -5.09 -0.41 -13.57
CA GLU A 87 -4.64 0.49 -14.62
C GLU A 87 -3.18 0.86 -14.38
N VAL A 88 -2.40 0.93 -15.45
CA VAL A 88 -1.01 1.39 -15.43
C VAL A 88 -0.83 2.31 -16.64
N GLN A 89 -0.63 3.60 -16.37
CA GLN A 89 -0.25 4.59 -17.38
C GLN A 89 1.15 5.11 -17.05
N THR A 90 2.10 4.82 -17.91
CA THR A 90 3.51 5.13 -17.69
C THR A 90 3.72 6.60 -17.30
N ALA A 91 4.41 6.81 -16.17
CA ALA A 91 4.76 8.11 -15.63
C ALA A 91 3.55 9.01 -15.30
N ARG A 92 2.34 8.46 -15.22
CA ARG A 92 1.13 9.25 -14.97
C ARG A 92 0.24 8.70 -13.88
N ARG A 93 -0.11 7.40 -13.93
CA ARG A 93 -1.11 6.87 -13.01
C ARG A 93 -0.98 5.38 -12.81
N ILE A 94 -1.12 4.96 -11.56
CA ILE A 94 -1.22 3.54 -11.20
C ILE A 94 -2.48 3.39 -10.35
N VAL A 95 -3.36 2.47 -10.72
CA VAL A 95 -4.56 2.14 -9.95
C VAL A 95 -4.47 0.69 -9.51
N ILE A 96 -4.59 0.47 -8.21
CA ILE A 96 -4.55 -0.86 -7.61
C ILE A 96 -5.77 -1.14 -6.77
N ALA A 97 -6.16 -2.41 -6.73
CA ALA A 97 -7.06 -2.94 -5.70
C ALA A 97 -6.27 -3.92 -4.86
N TYR A 98 -6.33 -3.81 -3.53
CA TYR A 98 -5.58 -4.72 -2.68
C TYR A 98 -6.35 -5.11 -1.43
N THR A 99 -6.05 -6.30 -0.96
CA THR A 99 -6.56 -6.80 0.32
C THR A 99 -5.42 -6.95 1.29
N VAL A 100 -5.70 -6.74 2.58
CA VAL A 100 -4.78 -7.09 3.66
C VAL A 100 -5.47 -8.13 4.53
N GLY A 101 -4.75 -9.19 4.83
CA GLY A 101 -5.25 -10.27 5.67
C GLY A 101 -4.23 -10.75 6.68
N ARG A 102 -4.70 -11.54 7.63
CA ARG A 102 -3.87 -12.26 8.59
C ARG A 102 -3.76 -13.69 8.16
N GLU A 103 -2.55 -14.23 8.15
CA GLU A 103 -2.34 -15.65 7.95
C GLU A 103 -2.46 -16.37 9.29
N THR A 104 -3.37 -17.33 9.35
CA THR A 104 -3.55 -18.23 10.49
C THR A 104 -3.58 -19.66 9.99
N ALA A 105 -2.78 -20.56 10.57
CA ALA A 105 -2.82 -22.02 10.35
C ALA A 105 -3.21 -22.45 8.93
N ASN A 106 -2.52 -21.94 7.89
CA ASN A 106 -2.72 -22.21 6.46
C ASN A 106 -3.90 -21.49 5.80
N GLN A 107 -4.51 -20.50 6.47
CA GLN A 107 -5.56 -19.68 5.89
C GLN A 107 -5.17 -18.21 5.92
N ASN A 108 -5.47 -17.49 4.84
CA ASN A 108 -5.44 -16.05 4.83
C ASN A 108 -6.84 -15.52 5.14
N GLN A 109 -6.95 -14.68 6.18
CA GLN A 109 -8.20 -14.04 6.57
C GLN A 109 -8.14 -12.56 6.23
N PRO A 110 -8.67 -12.12 5.07
CA PRO A 110 -8.72 -10.71 4.74
C PRO A 110 -9.52 -9.93 5.77
N PHE A 111 -9.00 -8.77 6.18
CA PHE A 111 -9.70 -7.85 7.08
C PHE A 111 -9.92 -6.46 6.48
N SER A 112 -9.40 -6.20 5.30
CA SER A 112 -9.66 -4.96 4.57
C SER A 112 -9.53 -5.16 3.07
N ALA A 113 -10.27 -4.32 2.32
CA ALA A 113 -10.17 -4.20 0.88
C ALA A 113 -10.07 -2.73 0.50
N SER A 114 -9.16 -2.39 -0.40
CA SER A 114 -8.86 -1.01 -0.74
C SER A 114 -8.72 -0.81 -2.24
N LEU A 115 -9.16 0.37 -2.69
CA LEU A 115 -8.85 0.91 -4.01
C LEU A 115 -7.89 2.08 -3.81
N ALA A 116 -6.71 2.02 -4.40
CA ALA A 116 -5.70 3.05 -4.27
C ALA A 116 -5.26 3.57 -5.63
N THR A 117 -5.11 4.90 -5.74
CA THR A 117 -4.65 5.56 -6.95
C THR A 117 -3.40 6.38 -6.66
N PHE A 118 -2.42 6.28 -7.55
CA PHE A 118 -1.20 7.09 -7.55
C PHE A 118 -1.22 7.92 -8.83
N GLU A 119 -1.31 9.24 -8.68
CA GLU A 119 -1.30 10.17 -9.80
C GLU A 119 -0.02 10.98 -9.75
N LEU A 120 0.75 10.93 -10.83
CA LEU A 120 2.02 11.65 -10.97
C LEU A 120 1.83 12.81 -11.93
N MET A 121 2.19 14.02 -11.48
CA MET A 121 2.08 15.24 -12.26
C MET A 121 3.43 15.94 -12.32
N PRO A 122 3.91 16.33 -13.50
CA PRO A 122 5.11 17.15 -13.60
C PRO A 122 4.95 18.44 -12.81
N SER A 123 5.99 18.85 -12.09
CA SER A 123 6.02 20.09 -11.34
C SER A 123 7.36 20.83 -11.58
N ASP A 124 7.45 22.07 -11.10
CA ASP A 124 8.68 22.88 -11.24
C ASP A 124 9.88 22.24 -10.54
N VAL A 125 9.65 21.49 -9.47
CA VAL A 125 10.72 20.81 -8.71
C VAL A 125 10.95 19.36 -9.16
N GLY A 126 10.03 18.79 -9.95
CA GLY A 126 10.13 17.41 -10.43
C GLY A 126 8.77 16.78 -10.63
N THR A 127 8.21 16.17 -9.57
CA THR A 127 6.94 15.46 -9.63
C THR A 127 6.12 15.70 -8.38
N ASP A 128 4.84 16.00 -8.57
CA ASP A 128 3.84 15.96 -7.52
C ASP A 128 3.10 14.62 -7.59
N LEU A 129 3.02 13.95 -6.46
CA LEU A 129 2.24 12.72 -6.28
C LEU A 129 0.98 13.03 -5.50
N LEU A 130 -0.17 12.65 -6.05
CA LEU A 130 -1.42 12.56 -5.31
C LEU A 130 -1.76 11.08 -5.11
N PHE A 131 -1.78 10.66 -3.87
CA PHE A 131 -2.20 9.32 -3.47
C PHE A 131 -3.57 9.38 -2.84
N THR A 132 -4.51 8.58 -3.33
CA THR A 132 -5.87 8.47 -2.79
C THR A 132 -6.17 7.03 -2.47
N GLU A 133 -6.65 6.76 -1.26
CA GLU A 133 -7.08 5.43 -0.87
C GLU A 133 -8.52 5.45 -0.37
N GLN A 134 -9.32 4.53 -0.90
CA GLN A 134 -10.67 4.24 -0.48
C GLN A 134 -10.68 2.83 0.08
N SER A 135 -11.06 2.67 1.35
CA SER A 135 -10.94 1.39 2.03
C SER A 135 -12.21 0.98 2.72
N ALA A 136 -12.42 -0.32 2.77
CA ALA A 136 -13.40 -0.99 3.61
C ALA A 136 -12.64 -1.84 4.63
N PHE A 137 -12.87 -1.60 5.92
CA PHE A 137 -12.27 -2.33 7.02
C PHE A 137 -13.33 -3.23 7.63
N PHE A 138 -13.02 -4.52 7.70
CA PHE A 138 -13.88 -5.53 8.30
C PHE A 138 -13.58 -5.64 9.79
N GLU A 139 -14.13 -6.62 10.47
CA GLU A 139 -13.85 -6.86 11.87
C GLU A 139 -12.36 -7.21 12.09
N ASN A 140 -11.80 -6.76 13.21
CA ASN A 140 -10.41 -7.01 13.60
C ASN A 140 -9.35 -6.41 12.65
N ALA A 141 -9.74 -5.39 11.87
CA ALA A 141 -8.81 -4.67 11.01
C ALA A 141 -7.93 -3.69 11.80
N ASP A 142 -6.84 -3.26 11.14
CA ASP A 142 -5.96 -2.20 11.65
C ASP A 142 -6.67 -0.84 11.77
N GLY A 143 -7.56 -0.53 10.84
CA GLY A 143 -8.33 0.70 10.82
C GLY A 143 -7.71 1.83 10.00
N PRO A 144 -8.50 2.91 9.75
CA PRO A 144 -8.10 3.97 8.83
C PRO A 144 -6.85 4.73 9.25
N GLU A 145 -6.71 5.03 10.54
CA GLU A 145 -5.59 5.83 11.04
C GLU A 145 -4.25 5.11 10.89
N TRP A 146 -4.21 3.82 11.24
CA TRP A 146 -3.03 2.98 11.05
C TRP A 146 -2.66 2.86 9.58
N ARG A 147 -3.66 2.69 8.72
CA ARG A 147 -3.45 2.59 7.28
C ARG A 147 -2.84 3.88 6.73
N LYS A 148 -3.38 5.03 7.12
CA LYS A 148 -2.86 6.33 6.69
C LYS A 148 -1.43 6.55 7.19
N GLN A 149 -1.14 6.21 8.45
CA GLN A 149 0.21 6.30 9.00
C GLN A 149 1.18 5.38 8.24
N GLY A 150 0.76 4.17 7.92
CA GLY A 150 1.55 3.23 7.13
C GLY A 150 1.94 3.80 5.78
N TRP A 151 0.99 4.36 5.05
CA TRP A 151 1.28 4.97 3.75
C TRP A 151 2.13 6.24 3.88
N THR A 152 1.88 7.07 4.91
CA THR A 152 2.74 8.22 5.19
C THR A 152 4.19 7.79 5.35
N SER A 153 4.44 6.76 6.14
CA SER A 153 5.78 6.22 6.35
C SER A 153 6.39 5.65 5.05
N LEU A 154 5.61 4.94 4.25
CA LEU A 154 6.07 4.40 2.97
C LEU A 154 6.46 5.52 1.99
N LEU A 155 5.66 6.58 1.90
CA LEU A 155 5.98 7.70 1.02
C LEU A 155 7.22 8.49 1.49
N GLU A 156 7.48 8.55 2.79
CA GLU A 156 8.73 9.10 3.32
C GLU A 156 9.94 8.25 2.92
N LYS A 157 9.81 6.92 2.97
CA LYS A 157 10.84 6.00 2.50
C LYS A 157 11.06 6.12 0.99
N LEU A 158 10.00 6.30 0.23
CA LEU A 158 10.09 6.56 -1.21
C LEU A 158 10.88 7.83 -1.49
N ALA A 159 10.60 8.91 -0.76
CA ALA A 159 11.33 10.17 -0.90
C ALA A 159 12.84 9.96 -0.68
N LYS A 160 13.22 9.24 0.35
CA LYS A 160 14.63 8.90 0.62
C LYS A 160 15.25 8.04 -0.48
N ALA A 161 14.51 7.08 -1.01
CA ALA A 161 14.99 6.24 -2.09
C ALA A 161 15.23 7.02 -3.39
N LEU A 162 14.50 8.12 -3.59
CA LEU A 162 14.65 8.98 -4.76
C LEU A 162 15.79 10.00 -4.65
N GLU A 163 16.36 10.19 -3.46
CA GLU A 163 17.51 11.08 -3.25
C GLU A 163 18.83 10.52 -3.79
N VAL A 164 18.88 9.23 -4.10
CA VAL A 164 20.10 8.53 -4.54
C VAL A 164 20.23 8.50 -6.04
#